data_7819e5ce25d60cb276fff8c3f19369a5
#
_entry.id   7819e5ce25d60cb276fff8c3f19369a5
#
_cell.length_a   1.000
_cell.length_b   1.000
_cell.length_c   1.000
_cell.angle_alpha   90.00
_cell.angle_beta   90.00
_cell.angle_gamma   90.00
#
_symmetry.space_group_name_H-M   'P 1'
#
loop_
_entity.id
_entity.type
_entity.pdbx_description
1 polymer ?
#
loop_
_entity_poly.entity_id
_entity_poly.type
_entity_poly.pdbx_seq_one_letter_code
_entity_poly.pdbx_strand_id
1 'polypeptide(L)'
;MKVFLARNSDEVGSEDCTSIQPFDLNHFFGEDGKIYGYKNLKINVWISAISFHGYADISFDETSDGGKGITDLNTVLQSIFGESLVEKEEFMQTFSKECEYIRDVVTNGSAIKHNGTNESDPAVEIVRVELQGVAAFLYSRLVPLVLLLVEGSTPIDIGEHGWEMLLVVKRTTQESVSKFQLLGFAAVHNFYHYPESTRLRISQILVLPPHQGEGHGLRLLEAINSIAQSENIYDVTIEDPSDYLQYVRSSIDCLRLLTLDPIKPALSAMVSSLKETNLSKRTCSLKMVPPADLTETVRQKLKINKKQFLRCWEILIYLSLDSEDRKSMDNFRACIYDRTKGEILGGATGTNGKRLVQMSSSVNEEVSFAVYWTQEGGDADDQTVEQQPEDLKTQEQQLNELVDNQMEEIVGVAKNVSSRGKDKLADLAAL
;
A
#
# COMPACT_ATOMS: atom_id res chain seq x y z
N MET A 1 -16.90 0.47 18.87
CA MET A 1 -17.28 -0.71 18.07
C MET A 1 -16.15 -1.73 18.16
N LYS A 2 -16.47 -3.03 18.33
CA LYS A 2 -15.51 -4.13 18.26
C LYS A 2 -15.86 -5.00 17.06
N VAL A 3 -14.86 -5.43 16.31
CA VAL A 3 -15.05 -6.28 15.13
C VAL A 3 -14.31 -7.60 15.34
N PHE A 4 -14.92 -8.69 14.94
CA PHE A 4 -14.41 -10.04 15.12
C PHE A 4 -14.52 -10.83 13.82
N LEU A 5 -13.55 -11.72 13.57
CA LEU A 5 -13.59 -12.68 12.46
C LEU A 5 -13.85 -14.08 13.04
N ALA A 6 -15.04 -14.62 12.78
CA ALA A 6 -15.48 -15.92 13.28
C ALA A 6 -15.23 -17.02 12.24
N ARG A 7 -14.55 -18.10 12.63
CA ARG A 7 -14.24 -19.27 11.79
C ARG A 7 -15.36 -20.31 11.79
N ASN A 8 -16.17 -20.30 12.84
CA ASN A 8 -17.32 -21.20 13.02
C ASN A 8 -18.38 -20.53 13.90
N SER A 9 -19.56 -21.16 14.00
CA SER A 9 -20.68 -20.67 14.77
C SER A 9 -20.41 -20.54 16.27
N ASP A 10 -19.54 -21.38 16.83
CA ASP A 10 -19.29 -21.44 18.27
C ASP A 10 -18.41 -20.29 18.76
N GLU A 11 -17.68 -19.66 17.85
CA GLU A 11 -16.87 -18.47 18.13
C GLU A 11 -17.71 -17.19 18.26
N VAL A 12 -18.97 -17.18 17.79
CA VAL A 12 -19.84 -16.01 17.84
C VAL A 12 -20.27 -15.72 19.27
N GLY A 13 -19.81 -14.59 19.82
CA GLY A 13 -20.04 -14.22 21.22
C GLY A 13 -19.03 -14.82 22.20
N SER A 14 -18.04 -15.60 21.72
CA SER A 14 -16.97 -16.19 22.52
C SER A 14 -15.77 -15.24 22.64
N GLU A 15 -14.97 -15.38 23.70
CA GLU A 15 -13.70 -14.69 23.88
C GLU A 15 -12.59 -15.25 22.95
N ASP A 16 -12.76 -16.44 22.40
CA ASP A 16 -11.81 -17.10 21.49
C ASP A 16 -11.91 -16.57 20.05
N CYS A 17 -12.89 -15.70 19.74
CA CYS A 17 -13.05 -15.11 18.41
C CYS A 17 -11.92 -14.12 18.11
N THR A 18 -11.37 -14.20 16.91
CA THR A 18 -10.28 -13.30 16.49
C THR A 18 -10.77 -11.85 16.41
N SER A 19 -10.26 -10.99 17.29
CA SER A 19 -10.54 -9.56 17.24
C SER A 19 -9.81 -8.90 16.07
N ILE A 20 -10.52 -8.08 15.33
CA ILE A 20 -9.99 -7.24 14.26
C ILE A 20 -9.93 -5.79 14.75
N GLN A 21 -8.81 -5.12 14.51
CA GLN A 21 -8.67 -3.70 14.80
C GLN A 21 -8.96 -2.91 13.52
N PRO A 22 -10.10 -2.23 13.39
CA PRO A 22 -10.36 -1.33 12.27
C PRO A 22 -9.37 -0.17 12.25
N PHE A 23 -9.08 0.36 11.06
CA PHE A 23 -8.16 1.47 10.92
C PHE A 23 -8.78 2.77 11.46
N ASP A 24 -9.68 3.38 10.75
CA ASP A 24 -10.43 4.56 11.19
C ASP A 24 -11.91 4.42 10.86
N LEU A 25 -12.76 4.57 11.88
CA LEU A 25 -14.21 4.46 11.73
C LEU A 25 -14.91 5.83 11.75
N ASN A 26 -14.16 6.90 12.04
CA ASN A 26 -14.77 8.21 12.29
C ASN A 26 -15.56 8.72 11.08
N HIS A 27 -15.04 8.49 9.87
CA HIS A 27 -15.68 8.93 8.63
C HIS A 27 -17.06 8.30 8.35
N PHE A 28 -17.41 7.19 9.03
CA PHE A 28 -18.74 6.58 8.91
C PHE A 28 -19.80 7.23 9.82
N PHE A 29 -19.36 8.00 10.84
CA PHE A 29 -20.24 8.55 11.87
C PHE A 29 -20.51 10.06 11.72
N GLY A 30 -20.70 10.54 10.51
CA GLY A 30 -20.96 11.95 10.21
C GLY A 30 -19.71 12.81 10.19
N GLU A 31 -19.87 14.15 10.02
CA GLU A 31 -18.75 15.08 9.80
C GLU A 31 -17.81 15.21 11.01
N ASP A 32 -18.32 15.01 12.23
CA ASP A 32 -17.53 15.11 13.45
C ASP A 32 -17.06 13.74 14.01
N GLY A 33 -17.35 12.66 13.30
CA GLY A 33 -16.91 11.31 13.64
C GLY A 33 -17.47 10.76 14.95
N LYS A 34 -18.64 11.26 15.42
CA LYS A 34 -19.18 10.93 16.75
C LYS A 34 -20.53 10.24 16.66
N ILE A 35 -20.75 9.37 17.64
CA ILE A 35 -22.05 8.72 17.86
C ILE A 35 -22.79 9.50 18.96
N TYR A 36 -24.02 9.90 18.66
CA TYR A 36 -24.86 10.67 19.59
C TYR A 36 -26.08 9.86 20.02
N GLY A 37 -26.60 10.20 21.19
CA GLY A 37 -27.91 9.77 21.67
C GLY A 37 -27.94 8.43 22.39
N TYR A 38 -26.79 7.82 22.72
CA TYR A 38 -26.72 6.52 23.39
C TYR A 38 -25.95 6.60 24.72
N LYS A 39 -26.43 5.88 25.72
CA LYS A 39 -25.73 5.69 26.99
C LYS A 39 -25.23 4.26 27.11
N ASN A 40 -23.94 4.08 27.43
CA ASN A 40 -23.26 2.80 27.55
C ASN A 40 -23.36 1.93 26.29
N LEU A 41 -23.26 2.55 25.11
CA LEU A 41 -23.33 1.87 23.81
C LEU A 41 -22.21 0.85 23.65
N LYS A 42 -22.59 -0.35 23.24
CA LYS A 42 -21.67 -1.41 22.79
C LYS A 42 -22.13 -1.90 21.43
N ILE A 43 -21.21 -1.92 20.47
CA ILE A 43 -21.43 -2.44 19.13
C ILE A 43 -20.40 -3.55 18.93
N ASN A 44 -20.85 -4.79 18.79
CA ASN A 44 -20.04 -5.93 18.45
C ASN A 44 -20.45 -6.42 17.08
N VAL A 45 -19.49 -6.56 16.18
CA VAL A 45 -19.72 -7.02 14.81
C VAL A 45 -18.90 -8.29 14.58
N TRP A 46 -19.55 -9.35 14.15
CA TRP A 46 -18.90 -10.59 13.72
C TRP A 46 -18.95 -10.69 12.20
N ILE A 47 -17.82 -11.04 11.61
CA ILE A 47 -17.70 -11.34 10.18
C ILE A 47 -17.35 -12.81 10.05
N SER A 48 -18.08 -13.55 9.23
CA SER A 48 -17.76 -14.95 8.94
C SER A 48 -16.46 -15.04 8.11
N ALA A 49 -15.50 -15.85 8.54
CA ALA A 49 -14.28 -16.14 7.76
C ALA A 49 -14.54 -17.07 6.55
N ILE A 50 -15.77 -17.56 6.39
CA ILE A 50 -16.17 -18.49 5.33
C ILE A 50 -16.97 -17.77 4.25
N SER A 51 -18.06 -17.11 4.65
CA SER A 51 -19.00 -16.47 3.74
C SER A 51 -18.84 -14.95 3.63
N PHE A 52 -18.08 -14.34 4.57
CA PHE A 52 -17.88 -12.91 4.73
C PHE A 52 -19.15 -12.08 4.98
N HIS A 53 -20.23 -12.73 5.39
CA HIS A 53 -21.37 -12.02 5.95
C HIS A 53 -21.01 -11.41 7.30
N GLY A 54 -21.70 -10.32 7.63
CA GLY A 54 -21.61 -9.63 8.91
C GLY A 54 -22.88 -9.76 9.73
N TYR A 55 -22.71 -9.84 11.04
CA TYR A 55 -23.79 -9.72 12.02
C TYR A 55 -23.39 -8.71 13.09
N ALA A 56 -24.28 -7.79 13.44
CA ALA A 56 -24.04 -6.78 14.45
C ALA A 56 -24.99 -6.96 15.64
N ASP A 57 -24.40 -6.97 16.85
CA ASP A 57 -25.12 -6.92 18.12
C ASP A 57 -24.91 -5.54 18.75
N ILE A 58 -26.00 -4.79 18.88
CA ILE A 58 -26.00 -3.42 19.41
C ILE A 58 -26.73 -3.44 20.74
N SER A 59 -26.05 -3.05 21.80
CA SER A 59 -26.64 -2.92 23.14
C SER A 59 -26.34 -1.57 23.76
N PHE A 60 -27.30 -0.98 24.45
CA PHE A 60 -27.22 0.28 25.16
C PHE A 60 -28.24 0.31 26.30
N ASP A 61 -28.02 1.19 27.29
CA ASP A 61 -28.91 1.32 28.43
C ASP A 61 -30.16 2.13 28.09
N GLU A 62 -29.95 3.32 27.49
CA GLU A 62 -31.02 4.26 27.15
C GLU A 62 -30.61 5.16 25.98
N THR A 63 -31.58 5.72 25.31
CA THR A 63 -31.38 6.74 24.27
C THR A 63 -31.90 8.08 24.74
N SER A 64 -31.22 9.16 24.40
CA SER A 64 -31.61 10.53 24.73
C SER A 64 -31.16 11.49 23.63
N ASP A 65 -32.12 12.19 23.06
CA ASP A 65 -31.82 13.31 22.17
C ASP A 65 -31.34 14.52 23.00
N GLY A 66 -30.03 14.66 23.13
CA GLY A 66 -29.38 15.80 23.79
C GLY A 66 -29.34 17.08 22.95
N GLY A 67 -30.24 17.24 21.98
CA GLY A 67 -30.25 18.38 21.03
C GLY A 67 -29.33 18.22 19.84
N LYS A 68 -28.71 17.03 19.67
CA LYS A 68 -27.85 16.66 18.53
C LYS A 68 -28.42 15.51 17.70
N GLY A 69 -29.60 15.04 18.04
CA GLY A 69 -30.22 13.88 17.44
C GLY A 69 -29.69 12.54 18.02
N ILE A 70 -30.20 11.44 17.49
CA ILE A 70 -29.73 10.08 17.78
C ILE A 70 -29.13 9.53 16.49
N THR A 71 -27.87 9.10 16.53
CA THR A 71 -27.20 8.51 15.36
C THR A 71 -27.90 7.24 14.93
N ASP A 72 -28.27 7.11 13.65
CA ASP A 72 -28.84 5.88 13.11
C ASP A 72 -27.73 4.86 12.84
N LEU A 73 -27.48 4.00 13.82
CA LEU A 73 -26.44 2.97 13.75
C LEU A 73 -26.74 1.91 12.67
N ASN A 74 -28.00 1.63 12.38
CA ASN A 74 -28.36 0.64 11.36
C ASN A 74 -27.98 1.18 9.96
N THR A 75 -28.29 2.44 9.67
CA THR A 75 -27.88 3.06 8.41
C THR A 75 -26.36 3.10 8.25
N VAL A 76 -25.60 3.39 9.33
CA VAL A 76 -24.14 3.37 9.30
C VAL A 76 -23.62 1.95 9.03
N LEU A 77 -24.09 0.94 9.75
CA LEU A 77 -23.67 -0.44 9.52
C LEU A 77 -24.06 -0.93 8.13
N GLN A 78 -25.24 -0.55 7.64
CA GLN A 78 -25.67 -0.87 6.29
C GLN A 78 -24.78 -0.21 5.23
N SER A 79 -24.26 1.00 5.48
CA SER A 79 -23.33 1.66 4.56
C SER A 79 -21.97 0.95 4.46
N ILE A 80 -21.54 0.26 5.53
CA ILE A 80 -20.29 -0.51 5.56
C ILE A 80 -20.51 -1.90 4.93
N PHE A 81 -21.56 -2.61 5.36
CA PHE A 81 -21.74 -4.03 5.04
C PHE A 81 -22.68 -4.28 3.85
N GLY A 82 -23.51 -3.31 3.47
CA GLY A 82 -24.49 -3.48 2.40
C GLY A 82 -25.37 -4.72 2.63
N GLU A 83 -25.56 -5.50 1.58
CA GLU A 83 -26.34 -6.75 1.60
C GLU A 83 -25.66 -7.89 2.39
N SER A 84 -24.40 -7.71 2.77
CA SER A 84 -23.67 -8.70 3.59
C SER A 84 -24.02 -8.62 5.07
N LEU A 85 -24.73 -7.56 5.53
CA LEU A 85 -25.24 -7.47 6.89
C LEU A 85 -26.54 -8.29 7.00
N VAL A 86 -26.50 -9.32 7.82
CA VAL A 86 -27.63 -10.24 7.99
C VAL A 86 -27.99 -10.40 9.46
N GLU A 87 -29.22 -10.90 9.72
CA GLU A 87 -29.69 -11.20 11.07
C GLU A 87 -28.96 -12.41 11.67
N LYS A 88 -28.95 -12.49 13.00
CA LYS A 88 -28.22 -13.52 13.74
C LYS A 88 -28.47 -14.94 13.27
N GLU A 89 -29.74 -15.30 13.09
CA GLU A 89 -30.16 -16.63 12.68
C GLU A 89 -29.64 -16.99 11.29
N GLU A 90 -29.68 -16.06 10.35
CA GLU A 90 -29.13 -16.22 9.02
C GLU A 90 -27.60 -16.30 9.06
N PHE A 91 -26.98 -15.41 9.83
CA PHE A 91 -25.50 -15.40 10.03
C PHE A 91 -25.01 -16.77 10.51
N MET A 92 -25.65 -17.35 11.52
CA MET A 92 -25.28 -18.66 12.06
C MET A 92 -25.43 -19.79 11.03
N GLN A 93 -26.41 -19.69 10.12
CA GLN A 93 -26.60 -20.66 9.05
C GLN A 93 -25.52 -20.58 7.96
N THR A 94 -24.90 -19.42 7.73
CA THR A 94 -23.87 -19.26 6.69
C THR A 94 -22.68 -20.19 6.88
N PHE A 95 -22.31 -20.50 8.13
CA PHE A 95 -21.19 -21.41 8.44
C PHE A 95 -21.37 -22.83 7.90
N SER A 96 -22.61 -23.31 7.79
CA SER A 96 -22.90 -24.65 7.26
C SER A 96 -23.29 -24.59 5.78
N LYS A 97 -24.11 -23.63 5.37
CA LYS A 97 -24.63 -23.53 4.00
C LYS A 97 -23.53 -23.10 3.00
N GLU A 98 -22.58 -22.25 3.42
CA GLU A 98 -21.60 -21.65 2.54
C GLU A 98 -20.16 -22.15 2.79
N CYS A 99 -20.01 -23.29 3.46
CA CYS A 99 -18.69 -23.85 3.78
C CYS A 99 -17.85 -24.20 2.53
N GLU A 100 -18.45 -24.28 1.35
CA GLU A 100 -17.79 -24.56 0.08
C GLU A 100 -17.66 -23.31 -0.83
N TYR A 101 -18.14 -22.17 -0.38
CA TYR A 101 -18.23 -20.94 -1.19
C TYR A 101 -16.89 -20.54 -1.82
N ILE A 102 -15.80 -20.57 -1.06
CA ILE A 102 -14.46 -20.24 -1.59
C ILE A 102 -14.03 -21.27 -2.64
N ARG A 103 -14.39 -22.55 -2.49
CA ARG A 103 -14.09 -23.58 -3.52
C ARG A 103 -14.75 -23.22 -4.83
N ASP A 104 -15.99 -22.76 -4.83
CA ASP A 104 -16.71 -22.42 -6.05
C ASP A 104 -16.05 -21.24 -6.78
N VAL A 105 -15.52 -20.25 -6.05
CA VAL A 105 -14.74 -19.16 -6.62
C VAL A 105 -13.40 -19.67 -7.18
N VAL A 106 -12.67 -20.49 -6.43
CA VAL A 106 -11.34 -21.01 -6.80
C VAL A 106 -11.42 -21.91 -8.04
N THR A 107 -12.48 -22.72 -8.19
CA THR A 107 -12.63 -23.60 -9.36
C THR A 107 -12.87 -22.86 -10.67
N ASN A 108 -13.34 -21.62 -10.63
CA ASN A 108 -13.49 -20.74 -11.80
C ASN A 108 -12.22 -19.95 -12.12
N GLY A 109 -11.20 -20.06 -11.29
CA GLY A 109 -9.92 -19.35 -11.46
C GLY A 109 -8.82 -20.19 -12.07
N SER A 110 -7.71 -19.54 -12.35
CA SER A 110 -6.47 -20.16 -12.79
C SER A 110 -5.42 -20.13 -11.69
N ALA A 111 -4.88 -21.31 -11.34
CA ALA A 111 -3.79 -21.39 -10.37
C ALA A 111 -2.50 -20.81 -10.96
N ILE A 112 -1.85 -19.91 -10.25
CA ILE A 112 -0.57 -19.34 -10.64
C ILE A 112 0.54 -20.16 -10.01
N LYS A 113 1.36 -20.78 -10.87
CA LYS A 113 2.57 -21.47 -10.41
C LYS A 113 3.59 -20.44 -9.98
N HIS A 114 3.93 -20.46 -8.72
CA HIS A 114 4.95 -19.59 -8.15
C HIS A 114 6.28 -20.33 -8.01
N ASN A 115 7.31 -19.84 -8.70
CA ASN A 115 8.67 -20.40 -8.64
C ASN A 115 9.49 -19.74 -7.49
N GLY A 116 8.86 -19.42 -6.38
CA GLY A 116 9.52 -18.77 -5.24
C GLY A 116 10.51 -19.70 -4.54
N THR A 117 11.64 -19.14 -4.14
CA THR A 117 12.80 -19.83 -3.55
C THR A 117 12.64 -20.23 -2.09
N ASN A 118 11.48 -19.96 -1.47
CA ASN A 118 11.21 -20.38 -0.10
C ASN A 118 10.32 -21.62 -0.11
N GLU A 119 10.61 -22.59 0.76
CA GLU A 119 9.78 -23.75 1.07
C GLU A 119 8.39 -23.27 1.51
N SER A 120 7.56 -22.92 0.52
CA SER A 120 6.20 -22.51 0.76
C SER A 120 5.38 -23.71 1.18
N ASP A 121 4.52 -23.56 2.19
CA ASP A 121 3.51 -24.54 2.53
C ASP A 121 2.80 -24.98 1.22
N PRO A 122 2.95 -26.26 0.80
CA PRO A 122 2.38 -26.75 -0.45
C PRO A 122 0.86 -26.70 -0.49
N ALA A 123 0.23 -26.48 0.67
CA ALA A 123 -1.20 -26.28 0.80
C ALA A 123 -1.66 -24.87 0.46
N VAL A 124 -0.75 -23.90 0.27
CA VAL A 124 -1.09 -22.52 -0.06
C VAL A 124 -0.91 -22.26 -1.55
N GLU A 125 -1.99 -21.88 -2.19
CA GLU A 125 -2.07 -21.62 -3.63
C GLU A 125 -2.43 -20.15 -3.88
N ILE A 126 -2.01 -19.61 -5.04
CA ILE A 126 -2.50 -18.33 -5.55
C ILE A 126 -3.36 -18.61 -6.76
N VAL A 127 -4.57 -18.08 -6.73
CA VAL A 127 -5.56 -18.23 -7.80
C VAL A 127 -5.93 -16.87 -8.35
N ARG A 128 -5.84 -16.71 -9.68
CA ARG A 128 -6.27 -15.53 -10.42
C ARG A 128 -7.67 -15.76 -10.96
N VAL A 129 -8.56 -14.81 -10.72
CA VAL A 129 -9.94 -14.81 -11.21
C VAL A 129 -10.27 -13.46 -11.83
N GLU A 130 -11.05 -13.46 -12.92
CA GLU A 130 -11.68 -12.23 -13.39
C GLU A 130 -12.75 -11.81 -12.38
N LEU A 131 -12.88 -10.50 -12.16
CA LEU A 131 -13.83 -9.95 -11.18
C LEU A 131 -15.25 -9.91 -11.75
N GLN A 132 -15.75 -11.09 -12.09
CA GLN A 132 -17.07 -11.30 -12.68
C GLN A 132 -17.79 -12.49 -12.01
N GLY A 133 -19.12 -12.55 -12.12
CA GLY A 133 -19.91 -13.66 -11.58
C GLY A 133 -19.63 -13.93 -10.10
N VAL A 134 -19.28 -15.17 -9.75
CA VAL A 134 -19.02 -15.58 -8.35
C VAL A 134 -17.86 -14.84 -7.69
N ALA A 135 -16.84 -14.43 -8.47
CA ALA A 135 -15.72 -13.66 -7.95
C ALA A 135 -16.13 -12.21 -7.62
N ALA A 136 -17.03 -11.61 -8.40
CA ALA A 136 -17.61 -10.30 -8.11
C ALA A 136 -18.46 -10.35 -6.83
N PHE A 137 -19.24 -11.41 -6.61
CA PHE A 137 -19.97 -11.62 -5.35
C PHE A 137 -19.02 -11.80 -4.17
N LEU A 138 -17.93 -12.54 -4.34
CA LEU A 138 -16.92 -12.64 -3.28
C LEU A 138 -16.35 -11.26 -2.95
N TYR A 139 -15.98 -10.47 -3.97
CA TYR A 139 -15.45 -9.13 -3.75
C TYR A 139 -16.47 -8.24 -2.98
N SER A 140 -17.74 -8.25 -3.38
CA SER A 140 -18.78 -7.47 -2.67
C SER A 140 -18.86 -7.83 -1.19
N ARG A 141 -18.67 -9.10 -0.83
CA ARG A 141 -18.62 -9.56 0.57
C ARG A 141 -17.31 -9.21 1.28
N LEU A 142 -16.23 -8.98 0.54
CA LEU A 142 -14.94 -8.53 1.09
C LEU A 142 -14.87 -7.02 1.28
N VAL A 143 -15.74 -6.23 0.63
CA VAL A 143 -15.81 -4.77 0.75
C VAL A 143 -15.83 -4.28 2.19
N PRO A 144 -16.62 -4.85 3.12
CA PRO A 144 -16.59 -4.44 4.53
C PRO A 144 -15.18 -4.56 5.15
N LEU A 145 -14.47 -5.65 4.86
CA LEU A 145 -13.09 -5.81 5.35
C LEU A 145 -12.13 -4.80 4.72
N VAL A 146 -12.31 -4.47 3.44
CA VAL A 146 -11.54 -3.42 2.77
C VAL A 146 -11.76 -2.07 3.43
N LEU A 147 -13.02 -1.67 3.64
CA LEU A 147 -13.41 -0.41 4.27
C LEU A 147 -12.93 -0.30 5.72
N LEU A 148 -12.87 -1.40 6.44
CA LEU A 148 -12.48 -1.44 7.85
C LEU A 148 -10.96 -1.51 8.05
N LEU A 149 -10.20 -2.09 7.10
CA LEU A 149 -8.80 -2.48 7.31
C LEU A 149 -7.81 -1.83 6.34
N VAL A 150 -8.28 -1.18 5.28
CA VAL A 150 -7.42 -0.49 4.31
C VAL A 150 -7.74 0.99 4.35
N GLU A 151 -6.77 1.78 4.80
CA GLU A 151 -6.90 3.23 4.95
C GLU A 151 -7.25 3.90 3.62
N GLY A 152 -8.24 4.79 3.64
CA GLY A 152 -8.65 5.58 2.49
C GLY A 152 -9.24 4.79 1.33
N SER A 153 -9.51 3.49 1.52
CA SER A 153 -10.02 2.64 0.45
C SER A 153 -11.50 2.92 0.14
N THR A 154 -11.83 2.78 -1.12
CA THR A 154 -13.21 2.81 -1.63
C THR A 154 -13.53 1.51 -2.34
N PRO A 155 -14.81 1.09 -2.41
CA PRO A 155 -15.21 -0.07 -3.19
C PRO A 155 -14.85 0.11 -4.68
N ILE A 156 -14.41 -0.97 -5.31
CA ILE A 156 -14.17 -1.03 -6.75
C ILE A 156 -15.51 -1.14 -7.48
N ASP A 157 -15.63 -0.44 -8.62
CA ASP A 157 -16.75 -0.66 -9.53
C ASP A 157 -16.56 -1.96 -10.30
N ILE A 158 -17.23 -3.01 -9.82
CA ILE A 158 -17.21 -4.33 -10.45
C ILE A 158 -17.90 -4.39 -11.82
N GLY A 159 -18.60 -3.34 -12.22
CA GLY A 159 -19.20 -3.20 -13.56
C GLY A 159 -18.18 -2.79 -14.63
N GLU A 160 -17.02 -2.25 -14.23
CA GLU A 160 -15.94 -1.89 -15.13
C GLU A 160 -15.13 -3.12 -15.55
N HIS A 161 -14.87 -3.25 -16.86
CA HIS A 161 -14.05 -4.34 -17.38
C HIS A 161 -12.56 -4.15 -17.04
N GLY A 162 -11.82 -5.26 -16.95
CA GLY A 162 -10.38 -5.26 -16.72
C GLY A 162 -9.97 -5.44 -15.26
N TRP A 163 -10.93 -5.60 -14.37
CA TRP A 163 -10.66 -5.98 -12.99
C TRP A 163 -10.43 -7.47 -12.84
N GLU A 164 -9.39 -7.79 -12.09
CA GLU A 164 -9.04 -9.15 -11.71
C GLU A 164 -8.73 -9.21 -10.21
N MET A 165 -8.88 -10.39 -9.64
CA MET A 165 -8.52 -10.64 -8.24
C MET A 165 -7.56 -11.81 -8.14
N LEU A 166 -6.50 -11.63 -7.36
CA LEU A 166 -5.60 -12.70 -6.96
C LEU A 166 -5.94 -13.11 -5.53
N LEU A 167 -6.23 -14.38 -5.33
CA LEU A 167 -6.58 -14.96 -4.04
C LEU A 167 -5.42 -15.79 -3.50
N VAL A 168 -5.03 -15.59 -2.26
CA VAL A 168 -4.18 -16.55 -1.54
C VAL A 168 -5.12 -17.46 -0.78
N VAL A 169 -5.12 -18.73 -1.11
CA VAL A 169 -5.99 -19.73 -0.50
C VAL A 169 -5.20 -20.89 0.08
N LYS A 170 -5.64 -21.37 1.23
CA LYS A 170 -5.12 -22.61 1.84
C LYS A 170 -6.05 -23.75 1.53
N ARG A 171 -5.50 -24.79 0.89
CA ARG A 171 -6.21 -26.02 0.59
C ARG A 171 -5.98 -27.04 1.69
N THR A 172 -7.06 -27.56 2.23
CA THR A 172 -7.03 -28.67 3.21
C THR A 172 -7.88 -29.81 2.68
N THR A 173 -7.32 -31.02 2.65
CA THR A 173 -8.05 -32.22 2.20
C THR A 173 -8.52 -33.00 3.42
N GLN A 174 -9.83 -33.14 3.58
CA GLN A 174 -10.45 -33.99 4.61
C GLN A 174 -11.37 -34.98 3.93
N GLU A 175 -11.24 -36.27 4.20
CA GLU A 175 -12.11 -37.34 3.68
C GLU A 175 -12.35 -37.28 2.15
N SER A 176 -11.29 -36.97 1.37
CA SER A 176 -11.33 -36.78 -0.08
C SER A 176 -12.03 -35.49 -0.58
N VAL A 177 -12.49 -34.63 0.31
CA VAL A 177 -13.06 -33.31 -0.06
C VAL A 177 -12.01 -32.23 0.20
N SER A 178 -11.72 -31.43 -0.85
CA SER A 178 -10.87 -30.24 -0.69
C SER A 178 -11.68 -29.08 -0.16
N LYS A 179 -11.24 -28.54 0.99
CA LYS A 179 -11.73 -27.28 1.54
C LYS A 179 -10.72 -26.19 1.28
N PHE A 180 -11.19 -25.00 0.94
CA PHE A 180 -10.39 -23.83 0.71
C PHE A 180 -10.71 -22.75 1.74
N GLN A 181 -9.65 -22.14 2.28
CA GLN A 181 -9.75 -20.99 3.18
C GLN A 181 -9.05 -19.81 2.51
N LEU A 182 -9.73 -18.67 2.44
CA LEU A 182 -9.12 -17.43 1.98
C LEU A 182 -8.19 -16.87 3.07
N LEU A 183 -6.93 -16.57 2.70
CA LEU A 183 -5.93 -15.99 3.59
C LEU A 183 -5.71 -14.51 3.29
N GLY A 184 -5.95 -14.10 2.04
CA GLY A 184 -5.78 -12.73 1.59
C GLY A 184 -6.06 -12.60 0.09
N PHE A 185 -6.11 -11.39 -0.39
CA PHE A 185 -6.34 -11.11 -1.81
C PHE A 185 -5.69 -9.80 -2.26
N ALA A 186 -5.57 -9.64 -3.57
CA ALA A 186 -5.26 -8.37 -4.21
C ALA A 186 -6.23 -8.15 -5.37
N ALA A 187 -6.77 -6.94 -5.50
CA ALA A 187 -7.53 -6.51 -6.65
C ALA A 187 -6.63 -5.67 -7.57
N VAL A 188 -6.59 -6.04 -8.83
CA VAL A 188 -5.73 -5.42 -9.84
C VAL A 188 -6.55 -5.01 -11.05
N HIS A 189 -6.15 -3.92 -11.69
CA HIS A 189 -6.80 -3.43 -12.90
C HIS A 189 -5.82 -3.27 -14.05
N ASN A 190 -6.24 -3.68 -15.23
CA ASN A 190 -5.49 -3.57 -16.48
C ASN A 190 -5.85 -2.27 -17.21
N PHE A 191 -5.01 -1.24 -17.07
CA PHE A 191 -5.19 0.04 -17.76
C PHE A 191 -4.53 0.03 -19.12
N TYR A 192 -5.22 0.57 -20.11
CA TYR A 192 -4.62 0.81 -21.42
C TYR A 192 -3.46 1.80 -21.31
N HIS A 193 -2.33 1.46 -21.90
CA HIS A 193 -1.14 2.31 -22.03
C HIS A 193 -0.80 2.50 -23.51
N TYR A 194 -0.91 3.77 -23.96
CA TYR A 194 -0.61 4.11 -25.37
C TYR A 194 0.85 3.73 -25.75
N PRO A 195 1.13 3.25 -27.00
CA PRO A 195 0.16 3.03 -28.09
C PRO A 195 -0.58 1.67 -28.03
N GLU A 196 0.02 0.60 -27.58
CA GLU A 196 -0.54 -0.77 -27.68
C GLU A 196 -0.07 -1.66 -26.53
N SER A 197 -0.10 -1.14 -25.32
CA SER A 197 0.30 -1.92 -24.16
C SER A 197 -0.69 -1.74 -23.00
N THR A 198 -0.44 -2.46 -21.91
CA THR A 198 -1.29 -2.44 -20.72
C THR A 198 -0.43 -2.18 -19.49
N ARG A 199 -0.90 -1.35 -18.59
CA ARG A 199 -0.31 -1.13 -17.26
C ARG A 199 -1.13 -1.88 -16.23
N LEU A 200 -0.51 -2.64 -15.36
CA LEU A 200 -1.17 -3.32 -14.26
C LEU A 200 -1.10 -2.46 -13.00
N ARG A 201 -2.26 -2.12 -12.43
CA ARG A 201 -2.36 -1.36 -11.19
C ARG A 201 -2.93 -2.26 -10.08
N ILE A 202 -2.23 -2.32 -8.97
CA ILE A 202 -2.75 -2.89 -7.73
C ILE A 202 -3.53 -1.78 -7.04
N SER A 203 -4.85 -1.94 -6.92
CA SER A 203 -5.71 -0.96 -6.24
C SER A 203 -5.99 -1.34 -4.80
N GLN A 204 -6.11 -2.64 -4.51
CA GLN A 204 -6.33 -3.11 -3.15
C GLN A 204 -5.49 -4.36 -2.90
N ILE A 205 -4.93 -4.47 -1.71
CA ILE A 205 -4.26 -5.68 -1.24
C ILE A 205 -4.51 -5.84 0.26
N LEU A 206 -5.04 -6.99 0.64
CA LEU A 206 -5.37 -7.29 2.03
C LEU A 206 -5.04 -8.74 2.37
N VAL A 207 -4.20 -8.93 3.37
CA VAL A 207 -4.05 -10.22 4.05
C VAL A 207 -4.96 -10.20 5.27
N LEU A 208 -5.81 -11.20 5.41
CA LEU A 208 -6.75 -11.29 6.52
C LEU A 208 -6.00 -11.32 7.87
N PRO A 209 -6.45 -10.59 8.89
CA PRO A 209 -5.71 -10.40 10.14
C PRO A 209 -5.12 -11.66 10.79
N PRO A 210 -5.82 -12.82 10.83
CA PRO A 210 -5.24 -14.04 11.41
C PRO A 210 -4.03 -14.59 10.67
N HIS A 211 -3.81 -14.15 9.41
CA HIS A 211 -2.78 -14.68 8.51
C HIS A 211 -1.72 -13.64 8.14
N GLN A 212 -1.74 -12.48 8.81
CA GLN A 212 -0.72 -11.45 8.64
C GLN A 212 0.62 -11.90 9.24
N GLY A 213 1.73 -11.42 8.68
CA GLY A 213 3.07 -11.82 9.12
C GLY A 213 3.58 -13.15 8.54
N GLU A 214 2.73 -13.95 7.88
CA GLU A 214 3.08 -15.25 7.28
C GLU A 214 3.62 -15.15 5.84
N GLY A 215 3.85 -13.94 5.33
CA GLY A 215 4.42 -13.70 4.00
C GLY A 215 3.43 -13.73 2.84
N HIS A 216 2.12 -13.79 3.09
CA HIS A 216 1.12 -13.87 2.02
C HIS A 216 1.06 -12.60 1.15
N GLY A 217 1.28 -11.41 1.72
CA GLY A 217 1.39 -10.17 0.95
C GLY A 217 2.59 -10.18 -0.02
N LEU A 218 3.73 -10.74 0.43
CA LEU A 218 4.89 -10.96 -0.43
C LEU A 218 4.55 -11.88 -1.61
N ARG A 219 3.89 -13.02 -1.35
CA ARG A 219 3.47 -13.98 -2.39
C ARG A 219 2.55 -13.33 -3.42
N LEU A 220 1.60 -12.48 -2.99
CA LEU A 220 0.73 -11.73 -3.90
C LEU A 220 1.53 -10.79 -4.81
N LEU A 221 2.45 -10.01 -4.27
CA LEU A 221 3.29 -9.10 -5.04
C LEU A 221 4.20 -9.85 -6.03
N GLU A 222 4.77 -10.97 -5.63
CA GLU A 222 5.60 -11.81 -6.50
C GLU A 222 4.77 -12.44 -7.64
N ALA A 223 3.56 -12.91 -7.34
CA ALA A 223 2.64 -13.44 -8.36
C ALA A 223 2.23 -12.36 -9.36
N ILE A 224 1.88 -11.16 -8.90
CA ILE A 224 1.54 -10.02 -9.77
C ILE A 224 2.73 -9.65 -10.66
N ASN A 225 3.94 -9.61 -10.10
CA ASN A 225 5.15 -9.36 -10.87
C ASN A 225 5.40 -10.44 -11.93
N SER A 226 5.14 -11.71 -11.61
CA SER A 226 5.28 -12.84 -12.56
C SER A 226 4.27 -12.75 -13.69
N ILE A 227 3.01 -12.40 -13.40
CA ILE A 227 1.98 -12.13 -14.41
C ILE A 227 2.42 -11.00 -15.33
N ALA A 228 2.85 -9.87 -14.75
CA ALA A 228 3.27 -8.72 -15.51
C ALA A 228 4.42 -9.03 -16.48
N GLN A 229 5.35 -9.90 -16.09
CA GLN A 229 6.44 -10.35 -16.95
C GLN A 229 5.97 -11.31 -18.05
N SER A 230 5.13 -12.30 -17.71
CA SER A 230 4.65 -13.32 -18.66
C SER A 230 3.71 -12.74 -19.72
N GLU A 231 2.89 -11.78 -19.36
CA GLU A 231 1.93 -11.11 -20.26
C GLU A 231 2.49 -9.85 -20.92
N ASN A 232 3.78 -9.59 -20.74
CA ASN A 232 4.47 -8.43 -21.31
C ASN A 232 3.79 -7.10 -21.01
N ILE A 233 3.26 -6.94 -19.80
CA ILE A 233 2.69 -5.70 -19.28
C ILE A 233 3.75 -4.58 -19.35
N TYR A 234 3.33 -3.33 -19.55
CA TYR A 234 4.25 -2.19 -19.61
C TYR A 234 5.00 -2.01 -18.29
N ASP A 235 4.27 -1.83 -17.19
CA ASP A 235 4.81 -1.78 -15.83
C ASP A 235 3.72 -2.07 -14.78
N VAL A 236 4.14 -2.27 -13.51
CA VAL A 236 3.27 -2.45 -12.36
C VAL A 236 3.26 -1.18 -11.51
N THR A 237 2.06 -0.70 -11.19
CA THR A 237 1.84 0.43 -10.26
C THR A 237 1.02 -0.01 -9.06
N ILE A 238 1.09 0.73 -7.97
CA ILE A 238 0.21 0.56 -6.80
C ILE A 238 -0.47 1.91 -6.56
N GLU A 239 -1.76 1.88 -6.29
CA GLU A 239 -2.56 3.03 -5.93
C GLU A 239 -2.38 3.31 -4.44
N ASP A 240 -2.02 4.54 -4.09
CA ASP A 240 -1.83 5.05 -2.73
C ASP A 240 -1.36 3.99 -1.69
N PRO A 241 -0.14 3.43 -1.88
CA PRO A 241 0.33 2.37 -1.01
C PRO A 241 0.58 2.89 0.40
N SER A 242 0.13 2.16 1.43
CA SER A 242 0.55 2.42 2.79
C SER A 242 2.07 2.31 2.93
N ASP A 243 2.66 2.95 3.94
CA ASP A 243 4.10 2.93 4.19
C ASP A 243 4.63 1.49 4.32
N TYR A 244 3.87 0.62 4.99
CA TYR A 244 4.25 -0.79 5.13
C TYR A 244 4.24 -1.53 3.79
N LEU A 245 3.23 -1.34 2.96
CA LEU A 245 3.17 -1.94 1.62
C LEU A 245 4.31 -1.42 0.72
N GLN A 246 4.59 -0.11 0.78
CA GLN A 246 5.69 0.50 0.05
C GLN A 246 7.05 -0.03 0.52
N TYR A 247 7.23 -0.21 1.83
CA TYR A 247 8.41 -0.83 2.42
C TYR A 247 8.63 -2.27 1.91
N VAL A 248 7.59 -3.10 1.94
CA VAL A 248 7.65 -4.49 1.44
C VAL A 248 7.97 -4.50 -0.05
N ARG A 249 7.27 -3.69 -0.85
CA ARG A 249 7.49 -3.55 -2.30
C ARG A 249 8.93 -3.14 -2.61
N SER A 250 9.44 -2.11 -1.93
CA SER A 250 10.80 -1.62 -2.16
C SER A 250 11.85 -2.67 -1.82
N SER A 251 11.62 -3.45 -0.75
CA SER A 251 12.50 -4.56 -0.37
C SER A 251 12.57 -5.64 -1.46
N ILE A 252 11.41 -6.03 -2.01
CA ILE A 252 11.33 -7.03 -3.10
C ILE A 252 12.00 -6.49 -4.36
N ASP A 253 11.68 -5.27 -4.75
CA ASP A 253 12.16 -4.68 -5.99
C ASP A 253 13.67 -4.44 -5.96
N CYS A 254 14.25 -4.05 -4.80
CA CYS A 254 15.70 -3.98 -4.63
C CYS A 254 16.36 -5.36 -4.84
N LEU A 255 15.82 -6.44 -4.27
CA LEU A 255 16.34 -7.79 -4.46
C LEU A 255 16.23 -8.27 -5.91
N ARG A 256 15.18 -7.88 -6.64
CA ARG A 256 15.00 -8.15 -8.07
C ARG A 256 16.00 -7.35 -8.92
N LEU A 257 16.22 -6.08 -8.60
CA LEU A 257 17.20 -5.23 -9.28
C LEU A 257 18.60 -5.80 -9.20
N LEU A 258 19.01 -6.32 -8.04
CA LEU A 258 20.32 -6.94 -7.83
C LEU A 258 20.57 -8.19 -8.70
N THR A 259 19.52 -8.75 -9.31
CA THR A 259 19.67 -9.86 -10.27
C THR A 259 19.98 -9.41 -11.70
N LEU A 260 19.95 -8.10 -11.99
CA LEU A 260 20.26 -7.57 -13.31
C LEU A 260 21.72 -7.12 -13.40
N ASP A 261 22.48 -7.71 -14.31
CA ASP A 261 23.91 -7.43 -14.51
C ASP A 261 24.25 -5.94 -14.65
N PRO A 262 23.48 -5.08 -15.38
CA PRO A 262 23.82 -3.67 -15.55
C PRO A 262 23.71 -2.82 -14.27
N ILE A 263 23.04 -3.31 -13.24
CA ILE A 263 22.81 -2.54 -11.99
C ILE A 263 24.12 -2.32 -11.24
N LYS A 264 24.92 -3.37 -11.05
CA LYS A 264 26.15 -3.31 -10.26
C LYS A 264 27.18 -2.27 -10.80
N PRO A 265 27.56 -2.27 -12.09
CA PRO A 265 28.50 -1.28 -12.61
C PRO A 265 27.94 0.15 -12.56
N ALA A 266 26.64 0.33 -12.76
CA ALA A 266 26.02 1.64 -12.66
C ALA A 266 26.02 2.18 -11.20
N LEU A 267 25.78 1.31 -10.21
CA LEU A 267 25.89 1.65 -8.79
C LEU A 267 27.33 2.02 -8.43
N SER A 268 28.33 1.23 -8.87
CA SER A 268 29.73 1.50 -8.62
C SER A 268 30.16 2.87 -9.15
N ALA A 269 29.74 3.21 -10.36
CA ALA A 269 30.02 4.53 -10.95
C ALA A 269 29.37 5.67 -10.14
N MET A 270 28.15 5.48 -9.66
CA MET A 270 27.44 6.48 -8.84
C MET A 270 28.12 6.66 -7.47
N VAL A 271 28.48 5.57 -6.81
CA VAL A 271 29.19 5.59 -5.52
C VAL A 271 30.55 6.28 -5.65
N SER A 272 31.31 6.00 -6.73
CA SER A 272 32.57 6.69 -7.02
C SER A 272 32.37 8.19 -7.19
N SER A 273 31.33 8.60 -7.92
CA SER A 273 30.98 10.02 -8.07
C SER A 273 30.63 10.69 -6.74
N LEU A 274 29.95 9.99 -5.82
CA LEU A 274 29.67 10.51 -4.47
C LEU A 274 30.93 10.65 -3.63
N LYS A 275 31.89 9.72 -3.72
CA LYS A 275 33.18 9.77 -3.01
C LYS A 275 34.06 10.92 -3.49
N GLU A 276 34.12 11.17 -4.80
CA GLU A 276 34.98 12.18 -5.42
C GLU A 276 34.41 13.61 -5.26
N THR A 277 33.12 13.78 -5.24
CA THR A 277 32.47 15.09 -5.23
C THR A 277 32.66 15.79 -3.88
N ASN A 278 33.14 17.03 -3.93
CA ASN A 278 33.16 17.95 -2.80
C ASN A 278 31.89 18.81 -2.89
N LEU A 279 30.82 18.39 -2.23
CA LEU A 279 29.58 19.16 -2.17
C LEU A 279 29.82 20.36 -1.24
N SER A 280 29.83 21.58 -1.81
CA SER A 280 29.76 22.78 -0.98
C SER A 280 28.37 22.89 -0.39
N LYS A 281 28.25 23.37 0.86
CA LYS A 281 26.99 23.43 1.66
C LYS A 281 25.81 24.17 1.01
N ARG A 282 25.91 24.67 -0.21
CA ARG A 282 24.89 25.52 -0.84
C ARG A 282 24.18 24.94 -2.06
N THR A 283 24.79 24.04 -2.82
CA THR A 283 24.13 23.40 -4.00
C THR A 283 24.77 22.06 -4.30
N CYS A 284 23.96 21.00 -4.30
CA CYS A 284 24.37 19.70 -4.83
C CYS A 284 24.15 19.68 -6.35
N SER A 285 25.21 19.73 -7.14
CA SER A 285 25.13 19.57 -8.59
C SER A 285 25.01 18.11 -9.03
N LEU A 286 25.26 17.17 -8.14
CA LEU A 286 25.19 15.73 -8.42
C LEU A 286 23.75 15.25 -8.34
N LYS A 287 23.23 14.77 -9.47
CA LYS A 287 21.90 14.13 -9.51
C LYS A 287 22.07 12.62 -9.40
N MET A 288 21.51 12.03 -8.35
CA MET A 288 21.49 10.57 -8.17
C MET A 288 20.41 9.91 -9.06
N VAL A 289 20.47 10.14 -10.36
CA VAL A 289 19.52 9.60 -11.34
C VAL A 289 20.20 8.45 -12.09
N PRO A 290 19.54 7.27 -12.17
CA PRO A 290 20.09 6.17 -12.95
C PRO A 290 20.14 6.53 -14.45
N PRO A 291 21.06 5.91 -15.23
CA PRO A 291 21.08 6.07 -16.68
C PRO A 291 19.73 5.77 -17.32
N ALA A 292 19.38 6.51 -18.38
CA ALA A 292 18.06 6.38 -19.03
C ALA A 292 17.86 5.00 -19.69
N ASP A 293 18.91 4.44 -20.29
CA ASP A 293 18.92 3.10 -20.86
C ASP A 293 18.74 2.00 -19.81
N LEU A 294 19.35 2.20 -18.62
CA LEU A 294 19.15 1.31 -17.48
C LEU A 294 17.71 1.37 -16.97
N THR A 295 17.13 2.58 -16.89
CA THR A 295 15.74 2.76 -16.48
C THR A 295 14.79 1.99 -17.41
N GLU A 296 15.00 2.09 -18.70
CA GLU A 296 14.19 1.38 -19.68
C GLU A 296 14.41 -0.15 -19.63
N THR A 297 15.65 -0.60 -19.42
CA THR A 297 15.98 -2.02 -19.24
C THR A 297 15.27 -2.61 -18.02
N VAL A 298 15.27 -1.89 -16.90
CA VAL A 298 14.57 -2.28 -15.66
C VAL A 298 13.07 -2.39 -15.92
N ARG A 299 12.47 -1.37 -16.55
CA ARG A 299 11.06 -1.39 -16.89
C ARG A 299 10.70 -2.59 -17.79
N GLN A 300 11.47 -2.83 -18.83
CA GLN A 300 11.20 -3.95 -19.77
C GLN A 300 11.34 -5.32 -19.12
N LYS A 301 12.40 -5.54 -18.33
CA LYS A 301 12.71 -6.86 -17.77
C LYS A 301 11.97 -7.14 -16.46
N LEU A 302 11.87 -6.15 -15.58
CA LEU A 302 11.30 -6.34 -14.23
C LEU A 302 9.91 -5.72 -14.06
N LYS A 303 9.42 -4.97 -15.06
CA LYS A 303 8.12 -4.28 -15.02
C LYS A 303 7.98 -3.28 -13.86
N ILE A 304 9.12 -2.79 -13.36
CA ILE A 304 9.18 -1.76 -12.32
C ILE A 304 9.01 -0.40 -12.99
N ASN A 305 8.05 0.42 -12.54
CA ASN A 305 7.84 1.76 -13.06
C ASN A 305 8.97 2.70 -12.64
N LYS A 306 9.13 3.81 -13.38
CA LYS A 306 10.22 4.76 -13.19
C LYS A 306 10.29 5.33 -11.75
N LYS A 307 9.15 5.71 -11.15
CA LYS A 307 9.11 6.29 -9.78
C LYS A 307 9.60 5.28 -8.75
N GLN A 308 9.14 4.04 -8.87
CA GLN A 308 9.56 2.95 -7.98
C GLN A 308 11.04 2.59 -8.19
N PHE A 309 11.52 2.60 -9.43
CA PHE A 309 12.94 2.35 -9.70
C PHE A 309 13.83 3.43 -9.07
N LEU A 310 13.47 4.71 -9.19
CA LEU A 310 14.22 5.80 -8.56
C LEU A 310 14.31 5.63 -7.03
N ARG A 311 13.21 5.24 -6.38
CA ARG A 311 13.20 4.95 -4.95
C ARG A 311 14.14 3.79 -4.59
N CYS A 312 14.06 2.69 -5.33
CA CYS A 312 14.94 1.54 -5.12
C CYS A 312 16.41 1.88 -5.43
N TRP A 313 16.67 2.75 -6.40
CA TRP A 313 17.99 3.21 -6.77
C TRP A 313 18.70 3.92 -5.62
N GLU A 314 18.01 4.82 -4.93
CA GLU A 314 18.53 5.50 -3.74
C GLU A 314 18.86 4.50 -2.61
N ILE A 315 17.99 3.51 -2.39
CA ILE A 315 18.22 2.45 -1.40
C ILE A 315 19.46 1.61 -1.76
N LEU A 316 19.63 1.27 -3.04
CA LEU A 316 20.79 0.49 -3.50
C LEU A 316 22.09 1.29 -3.44
N ILE A 317 22.06 2.59 -3.73
CA ILE A 317 23.20 3.48 -3.50
C ILE A 317 23.58 3.47 -2.02
N TYR A 318 22.63 3.71 -1.13
CA TYR A 318 22.86 3.68 0.32
C TYR A 318 23.49 2.36 0.79
N LEU A 319 22.99 1.22 0.29
CA LEU A 319 23.56 -0.10 0.58
C LEU A 319 24.98 -0.32 0.08
N SER A 320 25.36 0.43 -0.95
CA SER A 320 26.69 0.34 -1.58
C SER A 320 27.69 1.35 -1.00
N LEU A 321 27.25 2.26 -0.11
CA LEU A 321 28.11 3.17 0.61
C LEU A 321 28.75 2.51 1.83
N ASP A 322 29.97 2.90 2.12
CA ASP A 322 30.62 2.55 3.38
C ASP A 322 30.05 3.43 4.51
N SER A 323 29.44 2.79 5.52
CA SER A 323 28.87 3.50 6.68
C SER A 323 29.91 4.30 7.49
N GLU A 324 31.19 3.95 7.40
CA GLU A 324 32.29 4.65 8.07
C GLU A 324 32.77 5.89 7.27
N ASP A 325 32.48 5.97 5.96
CA ASP A 325 32.80 7.11 5.12
C ASP A 325 31.78 8.24 5.29
N ARG A 326 31.97 9.06 6.32
CA ARG A 326 31.11 10.20 6.64
C ARG A 326 30.91 11.16 5.46
N LYS A 327 31.96 11.39 4.67
CA LYS A 327 31.88 12.32 3.52
C LYS A 327 30.86 11.83 2.50
N SER A 328 30.91 10.56 2.12
CA SER A 328 29.98 9.97 1.16
C SER A 328 28.55 9.94 1.70
N MET A 329 28.36 9.68 2.99
CA MET A 329 27.07 9.71 3.65
C MET A 329 26.47 11.12 3.70
N ASP A 330 27.30 12.14 4.01
CA ASP A 330 26.86 13.55 3.99
C ASP A 330 26.48 13.99 2.56
N ASN A 331 27.26 13.58 1.56
CA ASN A 331 26.97 13.85 0.16
C ASN A 331 25.66 13.18 -0.29
N PHE A 332 25.44 11.93 0.10
CA PHE A 332 24.19 11.22 -0.17
C PHE A 332 22.97 11.94 0.43
N ARG A 333 23.05 12.31 1.73
CA ARG A 333 22.00 13.08 2.39
C ARG A 333 21.74 14.43 1.72
N ALA A 334 22.78 15.14 1.28
CA ALA A 334 22.64 16.41 0.56
C ALA A 334 21.91 16.22 -0.79
N CYS A 335 22.17 15.13 -1.51
CA CYS A 335 21.45 14.82 -2.74
C CYS A 335 19.96 14.51 -2.48
N ILE A 336 19.64 13.77 -1.41
CA ILE A 336 18.24 13.55 -0.99
C ILE A 336 17.57 14.88 -0.66
N TYR A 337 18.24 15.75 0.11
CA TYR A 337 17.75 17.09 0.45
C TYR A 337 17.41 17.92 -0.80
N ASP A 338 18.33 18.01 -1.77
CA ASP A 338 18.12 18.80 -2.99
C ASP A 338 16.99 18.24 -3.86
N ARG A 339 16.86 16.91 -3.94
CA ARG A 339 15.75 16.27 -4.63
C ARG A 339 14.41 16.59 -3.95
N THR A 340 14.29 16.40 -2.63
CA THR A 340 13.08 16.66 -1.85
C THR A 340 12.68 18.14 -1.96
N LYS A 341 13.66 19.04 -1.84
CA LYS A 341 13.45 20.47 -2.06
C LYS A 341 12.94 20.77 -3.47
N GLY A 342 13.49 20.14 -4.50
CA GLY A 342 13.05 20.29 -5.88
C GLY A 342 11.64 19.77 -6.13
N GLU A 343 11.21 18.70 -5.45
CA GLU A 343 9.86 18.15 -5.51
C GLU A 343 8.83 19.10 -4.88
N ILE A 344 9.17 19.71 -3.74
CA ILE A 344 8.30 20.66 -3.03
C ILE A 344 8.19 21.98 -3.79
N LEU A 345 9.32 22.57 -4.20
CA LEU A 345 9.35 23.88 -4.85
C LEU A 345 8.93 23.86 -6.32
N GLY A 346 8.76 22.66 -6.91
CA GLY A 346 8.57 22.51 -8.34
C GLY A 346 9.83 22.87 -9.10
N GLY A 347 10.27 22.04 -10.06
CA GLY A 347 11.41 22.40 -10.91
C GLY A 347 11.13 23.73 -11.60
N ALA A 348 12.00 24.70 -11.39
CA ALA A 348 11.96 26.03 -12.00
C ALA A 348 12.23 25.95 -13.52
N THR A 349 11.30 25.37 -14.28
CA THR A 349 11.25 25.42 -15.73
C THR A 349 9.80 25.56 -16.17
N GLY A 350 9.43 26.83 -16.37
CA GLY A 350 8.46 27.36 -17.32
C GLY A 350 7.13 26.62 -17.48
N THR A 351 6.13 27.16 -16.90
CA THR A 351 4.88 27.64 -17.51
C THR A 351 3.86 27.93 -16.39
N ASN A 352 3.25 29.10 -16.49
CA ASN A 352 2.21 29.61 -15.60
C ASN A 352 1.20 28.54 -15.16
N GLY A 353 1.15 28.24 -13.86
CA GLY A 353 0.10 27.40 -13.31
C GLY A 353 0.31 27.15 -11.82
N LYS A 354 -0.65 27.58 -11.01
CA LYS A 354 -0.74 27.20 -9.60
C LYS A 354 -0.68 25.69 -9.49
N ARG A 355 0.37 25.14 -8.91
CA ARG A 355 0.49 23.70 -8.66
C ARG A 355 0.19 23.44 -7.19
N LEU A 356 -0.92 22.76 -6.95
CA LEU A 356 -1.21 22.16 -5.64
C LEU A 356 -0.25 20.96 -5.50
N VAL A 357 0.68 21.01 -4.57
CA VAL A 357 1.50 19.84 -4.22
C VAL A 357 0.73 19.07 -3.16
N GLN A 358 0.09 17.98 -3.58
CA GLN A 358 -0.50 17.04 -2.66
C GLN A 358 0.65 16.24 -2.01
N MET A 359 0.90 16.49 -0.75
CA MET A 359 1.85 15.68 0.02
C MET A 359 1.22 14.33 0.35
N SER A 360 2.02 13.26 0.26
CA SER A 360 1.55 11.92 0.62
C SER A 360 1.10 11.86 2.07
N SER A 361 0.10 11.06 2.33
CA SER A 361 -0.61 10.87 3.62
C SER A 361 0.24 10.36 4.80
N SER A 362 1.57 10.33 4.67
CA SER A 362 2.48 9.95 5.77
C SER A 362 2.82 11.08 6.74
N VAL A 363 2.31 12.30 6.50
CA VAL A 363 2.47 13.41 7.44
C VAL A 363 1.17 13.50 8.24
N ASN A 364 1.27 13.37 9.57
CA ASN A 364 0.15 13.48 10.51
C ASN A 364 -0.82 14.59 10.12
N GLU A 365 -2.13 14.32 10.19
CA GLU A 365 -3.25 15.21 9.80
C GLU A 365 -3.20 16.63 10.43
N GLU A 366 -2.35 16.87 11.42
CA GLU A 366 -2.18 18.16 12.06
C GLU A 366 -1.26 19.14 11.31
N VAL A 367 -0.56 18.68 10.25
CA VAL A 367 0.38 19.54 9.50
C VAL A 367 0.12 19.46 7.98
N SER A 368 -1.09 19.81 7.57
CA SER A 368 -1.35 20.08 6.15
C SER A 368 -1.13 21.56 5.86
N PHE A 369 -0.05 21.90 5.16
CA PHE A 369 0.17 23.24 4.66
C PHE A 369 0.26 23.24 3.14
N ALA A 370 -0.39 24.24 2.53
CA ALA A 370 -0.30 24.51 1.12
C ALA A 370 0.70 25.65 0.92
N VAL A 371 1.79 25.39 0.21
CA VAL A 371 2.73 26.44 -0.21
C VAL A 371 2.21 27.06 -1.51
N TYR A 372 1.72 28.28 -1.42
CA TYR A 372 1.31 29.02 -2.60
C TYR A 372 2.43 29.94 -3.06
N TRP A 373 2.90 29.73 -4.29
CA TRP A 373 3.75 30.69 -4.97
C TRP A 373 2.91 31.45 -5.98
N THR A 374 2.75 32.73 -5.77
CA THR A 374 2.21 33.65 -6.78
C THR A 374 3.40 34.23 -7.55
N GLN A 375 3.53 33.87 -8.82
CA GLN A 375 4.34 34.63 -9.75
C GLN A 375 3.41 35.62 -10.44
N GLU A 376 3.46 36.87 -10.01
CA GLU A 376 2.79 37.95 -10.67
C GLU A 376 3.51 38.26 -11.97
N GLY A 377 2.77 38.16 -13.07
CA GLY A 377 3.11 38.74 -14.35
C GLY A 377 2.12 39.88 -14.63
N GLY A 378 2.56 41.11 -14.54
CA GLY A 378 1.92 42.25 -15.20
C GLY A 378 1.21 43.28 -14.31
N ASP A 379 1.84 44.45 -14.20
CA ASP A 379 1.39 45.80 -13.86
C ASP A 379 1.15 46.18 -12.41
N ALA A 380 2.16 46.89 -11.91
CA ALA A 380 2.16 48.06 -11.04
C ALA A 380 1.20 48.05 -9.82
N ASP A 381 1.65 47.54 -8.68
CA ASP A 381 1.83 48.38 -7.50
C ASP A 381 2.70 47.64 -6.50
N ASP A 382 3.81 48.27 -6.15
CA ASP A 382 4.89 47.80 -5.32
C ASP A 382 4.39 47.59 -3.87
N GLN A 383 4.01 46.34 -3.51
CA GLN A 383 4.03 45.84 -2.15
C GLN A 383 4.72 44.48 -2.15
N THR A 384 6.05 44.51 -2.11
CA THR A 384 6.88 43.39 -1.72
C THR A 384 6.40 42.91 -0.33
N VAL A 385 5.67 41.81 -0.29
CA VAL A 385 5.44 41.06 0.96
C VAL A 385 6.79 40.43 1.29
N GLU A 386 7.57 41.12 2.13
CA GLU A 386 8.77 40.57 2.74
C GLU A 386 8.35 39.32 3.55
N GLN A 387 8.70 38.13 3.07
CA GLN A 387 8.56 36.91 3.85
C GLN A 387 9.30 37.09 5.17
N GLN A 388 8.60 36.93 6.27
CA GLN A 388 9.21 37.08 7.58
C GLN A 388 10.30 36.03 7.79
N PRO A 389 11.43 36.35 8.40
CA PRO A 389 12.54 35.40 8.63
C PRO A 389 12.14 34.16 9.46
N GLU A 390 11.04 34.22 10.19
CA GLU A 390 10.47 33.10 10.95
C GLU A 390 9.81 32.05 10.05
N ASP A 391 9.14 32.46 8.98
CA ASP A 391 8.49 31.55 8.03
C ASP A 391 9.54 30.72 7.25
N LEU A 392 10.66 31.34 6.87
CA LEU A 392 11.75 30.65 6.18
C LEU A 392 12.46 29.62 7.08
N LYS A 393 12.63 29.89 8.36
CA LYS A 393 13.20 28.93 9.31
C LYS A 393 12.26 27.75 9.54
N THR A 394 10.96 27.99 9.62
CA THR A 394 9.96 26.95 9.77
C THR A 394 9.92 26.04 8.54
N GLN A 395 9.99 26.61 7.33
CA GLN A 395 10.05 25.85 6.06
C GLN A 395 11.31 24.99 5.96
N GLU A 396 12.48 25.53 6.39
CA GLU A 396 13.72 24.77 6.38
C GLU A 396 13.72 23.64 7.41
N GLN A 397 13.09 23.85 8.58
CA GLN A 397 12.91 22.80 9.57
C GLN A 397 12.02 21.67 9.04
N GLN A 398 10.87 21.99 8.44
CA GLN A 398 9.95 21.03 7.85
C GLN A 398 10.60 20.23 6.71
N LEU A 399 11.39 20.91 5.87
CA LEU A 399 12.15 20.23 4.82
C LEU A 399 13.17 19.24 5.40
N ASN A 400 13.87 19.63 6.49
CA ASN A 400 14.81 18.73 7.15
C ASN A 400 14.11 17.52 7.76
N GLU A 401 12.94 17.69 8.40
CA GLU A 401 12.13 16.58 8.93
C GLU A 401 11.71 15.61 7.83
N LEU A 402 11.28 16.12 6.67
CA LEU A 402 10.95 15.28 5.51
C LEU A 402 12.16 14.49 5.00
N VAL A 403 13.32 15.12 4.95
CA VAL A 403 14.57 14.45 4.57
C VAL A 403 14.96 13.39 5.59
N ASP A 404 14.80 13.66 6.88
CA ASP A 404 15.08 12.68 7.94
C ASP A 404 14.14 11.48 7.84
N ASN A 405 12.84 11.68 7.64
CA ASN A 405 11.86 10.62 7.43
C ASN A 405 12.22 9.77 6.19
N GLN A 406 12.58 10.39 5.08
CA GLN A 406 13.03 9.67 3.88
C GLN A 406 14.31 8.86 4.12
N MET A 407 15.25 9.41 4.87
CA MET A 407 16.48 8.69 5.25
C MET A 407 16.16 7.49 6.14
N GLU A 408 15.24 7.61 7.10
CA GLU A 408 14.79 6.51 7.94
C GLU A 408 14.14 5.39 7.12
N GLU A 409 13.27 5.74 6.15
CA GLU A 409 12.69 4.77 5.21
C GLU A 409 13.78 4.03 4.42
N ILE A 410 14.74 4.77 3.83
CA ILE A 410 15.85 4.18 3.06
C ILE A 410 16.64 3.21 3.94
N VAL A 411 17.01 3.63 5.16
CA VAL A 411 17.75 2.80 6.11
C VAL A 411 16.96 1.56 6.52
N GLY A 412 15.65 1.71 6.77
CA GLY A 412 14.77 0.62 7.13
C GLY A 412 14.70 -0.46 6.05
N VAL A 413 14.46 -0.05 4.80
CA VAL A 413 14.43 -0.97 3.64
C VAL A 413 15.81 -1.59 3.41
N ALA A 414 16.88 -0.82 3.49
CA ALA A 414 18.25 -1.28 3.31
C ALA A 414 18.61 -2.40 4.31
N LYS A 415 18.25 -2.24 5.58
CA LYS A 415 18.44 -3.30 6.61
C LYS A 415 17.69 -4.59 6.24
N ASN A 416 16.45 -4.49 5.74
CA ASN A 416 15.67 -5.65 5.34
C ASN A 416 16.30 -6.35 4.13
N VAL A 417 16.69 -5.59 3.10
CA VAL A 417 17.38 -6.11 1.91
C VAL A 417 18.69 -6.80 2.29
N SER A 418 19.48 -6.21 3.20
CA SER A 418 20.73 -6.81 3.72
C SER A 418 20.49 -8.13 4.42
N SER A 419 19.42 -8.24 5.20
CA SER A 419 19.11 -9.47 5.93
C SER A 419 18.68 -10.62 5.01
N ARG A 420 17.93 -10.30 3.94
CA ARG A 420 17.36 -11.29 3.00
C ARG A 420 18.25 -11.61 1.81
N GLY A 421 19.13 -10.67 1.44
CA GLY A 421 19.93 -10.73 0.21
C GLY A 421 21.41 -10.99 0.44
N LYS A 422 21.83 -11.62 1.54
CA LYS A 422 23.24 -11.81 1.90
C LYS A 422 24.10 -12.34 0.74
N ASP A 423 23.61 -13.35 0.02
CA ASP A 423 24.33 -13.95 -1.10
C ASP A 423 24.43 -13.02 -2.33
N LYS A 424 23.41 -12.14 -2.53
CA LYS A 424 23.38 -11.18 -3.65
C LYS A 424 24.16 -9.89 -3.37
N LEU A 425 24.34 -9.58 -2.08
CA LEU A 425 25.04 -8.38 -1.60
C LEU A 425 26.53 -8.62 -1.36
N ALA A 426 26.99 -9.86 -1.21
CA ALA A 426 28.39 -10.17 -1.05
C ALA A 426 29.28 -9.55 -2.16
N ASP A 427 28.73 -9.45 -3.37
CA ASP A 427 29.39 -8.83 -4.51
C ASP A 427 29.34 -7.28 -4.50
N LEU A 428 28.44 -6.64 -3.73
CA LEU A 428 28.35 -5.18 -3.61
C LEU A 428 29.35 -4.63 -2.58
N ALA A 429 29.66 -5.41 -1.52
CA ALA A 429 30.63 -5.01 -0.50
C ALA A 429 32.09 -4.99 -1.04
N ALA A 430 32.32 -5.53 -2.24
CA ALA A 430 33.62 -5.50 -2.94
C ALA A 430 33.77 -4.29 -3.89
N LEU A 431 32.79 -3.41 -3.99
CA LEU A 431 32.80 -2.16 -4.77
C LEU A 431 33.21 -0.97 -3.91
#